data_8eb3d77afe46bfff36e26a1397785815
#
_entry.id   8eb3d77afe46bfff36e26a1397785815
#
_cell.length_a   1.000
_cell.length_b   1.000
_cell.length_c   1.000
_cell.angle_alpha   90.00
_cell.angle_beta   90.00
_cell.angle_gamma   90.00
#
_symmetry.space_group_name_H-M   'P 1'
#
loop_
_entity.id
_entity.type
_entity.pdbx_description
1 polymer ?
#
loop_
_entity_poly.entity_id
_entity_poly.type
_entity_poly.pdbx_seq_one_letter_code
_entity_poly.pdbx_strand_id
1 'polypeptide(L)'
;MSEREMRVSRRAFLQTGAAVAAGTLAMPAVLRAQAPAVKVGILQPITGALAYDGQQGRVGAELAMRDVNAAGGIKALGGAKLEMVFGDARSTPEGGTQEVEKMQADGVVAIVGGFASPICLAATQAAARYDLPYVVDVGVSDQIVKRGLKNTFRFGPGFGTCATQALDNLVRINEAAGRPTKTVVLVHEDGLFGSGLAKLMQTELPKRGFDVLETIAHPTPTRDMSNVALQIRAKSPDLVIPSSYYGEFVLLSRTMQQQRIRPKGIYAVLNGAASNFRFLKEFPEAASYVMDCNHWHDPRKPKALALRKEVEAGGNFWTYNIPMNYSAVLLLADAIERAKSTDRAKVTEALASSTFDGHIMPYGPTRFVEGQNAGAAPVNTQVQGGDIKVIFPADFADAKPVFPVPA
;
A
#
# COMPACT_ATOMS: atom_id res chain seq x y z
N MET A 1 53.69 11.36 -77.17
CA MET A 1 53.08 12.65 -76.78
C MET A 1 52.67 12.54 -75.33
N SER A 2 53.57 12.88 -74.57
CA SER A 2 53.84 13.80 -73.47
C SER A 2 52.91 13.55 -72.28
N GLU A 3 53.35 12.67 -71.33
CA GLU A 3 52.92 12.61 -69.95
C GLU A 3 53.47 13.79 -69.17
N ARG A 4 52.61 14.61 -68.57
CA ARG A 4 52.99 15.61 -67.58
C ARG A 4 52.65 15.09 -66.17
N GLU A 5 53.68 14.58 -65.48
CA GLU A 5 53.64 14.30 -64.04
C GLU A 5 53.51 15.59 -63.25
N MET A 6 52.42 15.68 -62.50
CA MET A 6 52.22 16.77 -61.55
C MET A 6 52.88 16.38 -60.22
N ARG A 7 54.10 16.88 -59.99
CA ARG A 7 54.78 16.73 -58.69
C ARG A 7 54.14 17.67 -57.65
N VAL A 8 53.36 17.11 -56.79
CA VAL A 8 52.83 17.86 -55.59
C VAL A 8 54.01 17.98 -54.61
N SER A 9 54.38 19.23 -54.28
CA SER A 9 55.48 19.57 -53.37
C SER A 9 55.16 19.12 -51.94
N ARG A 10 56.09 18.46 -51.25
CA ARG A 10 56.00 18.04 -49.84
C ARG A 10 55.67 19.18 -48.86
N ARG A 11 55.88 20.44 -49.25
CA ARG A 11 55.49 21.61 -48.44
C ARG A 11 54.01 21.91 -48.45
N ALA A 12 53.28 21.59 -49.52
CA ALA A 12 51.83 21.79 -49.58
C ALA A 12 51.07 20.73 -48.70
N PHE A 13 51.66 19.53 -48.54
CA PHE A 13 51.08 18.48 -47.73
C PHE A 13 51.20 18.74 -46.21
N LEU A 14 52.22 19.47 -45.78
CA LEU A 14 52.42 19.82 -44.36
C LEU A 14 51.62 21.05 -43.90
N GLN A 15 51.18 21.91 -44.82
CA GLN A 15 50.36 23.08 -44.46
C GLN A 15 48.87 22.75 -44.40
N THR A 16 48.37 21.72 -45.05
CA THR A 16 46.99 21.28 -44.99
C THR A 16 46.72 20.32 -43.81
N GLY A 17 47.73 19.67 -43.26
CA GLY A 17 47.65 18.79 -42.08
C GLY A 17 47.58 19.53 -40.73
N ALA A 18 48.06 20.79 -40.69
CA ALA A 18 48.07 21.56 -39.44
C ALA A 18 46.76 22.33 -39.17
N ALA A 19 45.89 22.51 -40.16
CA ALA A 19 44.61 23.24 -39.99
C ALA A 19 43.44 22.33 -39.57
N VAL A 20 43.57 20.99 -39.66
CA VAL A 20 42.51 20.05 -39.24
C VAL A 20 42.72 19.51 -37.80
N ALA A 21 43.94 19.66 -37.25
CA ALA A 21 44.26 19.21 -35.89
C ALA A 21 43.92 20.22 -34.78
N ALA A 22 43.47 21.45 -35.12
CA ALA A 22 43.13 22.49 -34.13
C ALA A 22 41.63 22.59 -33.83
N GLY A 23 40.77 21.72 -34.39
CA GLY A 23 39.31 21.78 -34.27
C GLY A 23 38.68 20.76 -33.30
N THR A 24 39.46 19.84 -32.74
CA THR A 24 38.98 18.94 -31.69
C THR A 24 39.59 19.33 -30.33
N LEU A 25 39.38 20.59 -29.91
CA LEU A 25 39.39 20.89 -28.50
C LEU A 25 38.23 20.07 -27.93
N ALA A 26 38.56 18.90 -27.37
CA ALA A 26 37.69 18.14 -26.55
C ALA A 26 37.07 19.10 -25.54
N MET A 27 35.78 19.42 -25.72
CA MET A 27 34.98 19.93 -24.60
C MET A 27 35.23 18.94 -23.46
N PRO A 28 35.73 19.36 -22.31
CA PRO A 28 35.79 18.45 -21.18
C PRO A 28 34.36 17.96 -20.97
N ALA A 29 34.13 16.71 -21.28
CA ALA A 29 32.93 16.04 -20.74
C ALA A 29 33.10 16.21 -19.23
N VAL A 30 32.40 17.20 -18.69
CA VAL A 30 32.23 17.32 -17.24
C VAL A 30 31.52 16.02 -16.87
N LEU A 31 32.30 15.02 -16.50
CA LEU A 31 31.85 13.85 -15.77
C LEU A 31 31.22 14.45 -14.50
N ARG A 32 29.93 14.83 -14.55
CA ARG A 32 29.17 15.12 -13.35
C ARG A 32 29.26 13.86 -12.54
N ALA A 33 30.07 13.90 -11.47
CA ALA A 33 30.08 12.82 -10.51
C ALA A 33 28.63 12.54 -10.14
N GLN A 34 28.18 11.33 -10.37
CA GLN A 34 26.80 10.95 -10.06
C GLN A 34 26.59 11.19 -8.57
N ALA A 35 25.56 11.93 -8.21
CA ALA A 35 25.25 12.20 -6.81
C ALA A 35 25.12 10.86 -6.04
N PRO A 36 25.64 10.77 -4.81
CA PRO A 36 25.50 9.56 -4.01
C PRO A 36 24.04 9.12 -3.93
N ALA A 37 23.80 7.82 -4.05
CA ALA A 37 22.43 7.27 -3.95
C ALA A 37 21.85 7.51 -2.55
N VAL A 38 20.54 7.74 -2.51
CA VAL A 38 19.77 7.89 -1.26
C VAL A 38 19.23 6.52 -0.87
N LYS A 39 19.76 5.95 0.20
CA LYS A 39 19.32 4.66 0.72
C LYS A 39 17.99 4.81 1.44
N VAL A 40 16.98 4.05 1.01
CA VAL A 40 15.64 4.00 1.60
C VAL A 40 15.35 2.58 2.07
N GLY A 41 14.98 2.42 3.34
CA GLY A 41 14.56 1.15 3.90
C GLY A 41 13.16 0.78 3.42
N ILE A 42 12.98 -0.42 2.91
CA ILE A 42 11.66 -1.01 2.62
C ILE A 42 11.49 -2.23 3.49
N LEU A 43 10.63 -2.12 4.50
CA LEU A 43 10.36 -3.18 5.46
C LEU A 43 9.04 -3.88 5.13
N GLN A 44 9.08 -5.17 4.81
CA GLN A 44 7.89 -5.96 4.52
C GLN A 44 8.02 -7.39 5.06
N PRO A 45 6.93 -8.04 5.45
CA PRO A 45 6.94 -9.46 5.84
C PRO A 45 6.89 -10.35 4.58
N ILE A 46 8.01 -10.62 3.91
CA ILE A 46 8.02 -11.45 2.69
C ILE A 46 8.22 -12.95 2.94
N THR A 47 8.40 -13.33 4.20
CA THR A 47 8.35 -14.73 4.66
C THR A 47 7.37 -14.88 5.82
N GLY A 48 6.94 -16.12 6.11
CA GLY A 48 5.98 -16.44 7.16
C GLY A 48 4.51 -16.30 6.71
N ALA A 49 3.61 -16.12 7.67
CA ALA A 49 2.16 -16.14 7.44
C ALA A 49 1.64 -15.02 6.53
N LEU A 50 2.31 -13.87 6.52
CA LEU A 50 1.91 -12.67 5.78
C LEU A 50 2.74 -12.46 4.49
N ALA A 51 3.47 -13.50 4.07
CA ALA A 51 4.44 -13.40 2.98
C ALA A 51 3.83 -12.88 1.68
N TYR A 52 2.63 -13.31 1.34
CA TYR A 52 1.96 -12.87 0.11
C TYR A 52 1.72 -11.35 0.11
N ASP A 53 1.13 -10.83 1.18
CA ASP A 53 0.82 -9.41 1.29
C ASP A 53 2.09 -8.55 1.32
N GLY A 54 3.13 -8.99 2.04
CA GLY A 54 4.41 -8.31 2.08
C GLY A 54 5.10 -8.27 0.71
N GLN A 55 5.03 -9.35 -0.06
CA GLN A 55 5.55 -9.36 -1.43
C GLN A 55 4.82 -8.35 -2.34
N GLN A 56 3.50 -8.19 -2.19
CA GLN A 56 2.75 -7.18 -2.94
C GLN A 56 3.16 -5.75 -2.53
N GLY A 57 3.40 -5.50 -1.24
CA GLY A 57 3.93 -4.23 -0.76
C GLY A 57 5.31 -3.92 -1.36
N ARG A 58 6.19 -4.92 -1.41
CA ARG A 58 7.50 -4.80 -2.06
C ARG A 58 7.39 -4.42 -3.54
N VAL A 59 6.50 -5.07 -4.31
CA VAL A 59 6.23 -4.73 -5.72
C VAL A 59 5.86 -3.27 -5.87
N GLY A 60 4.95 -2.75 -5.03
CA GLY A 60 4.58 -1.33 -5.04
C GLY A 60 5.76 -0.39 -4.79
N ALA A 61 6.62 -0.71 -3.83
CA ALA A 61 7.80 0.07 -3.52
C ALA A 61 8.84 0.05 -4.65
N GLU A 62 9.11 -1.11 -5.26
CA GLU A 62 10.02 -1.26 -6.40
C GLU A 62 9.57 -0.42 -7.60
N LEU A 63 8.27 -0.45 -7.92
CA LEU A 63 7.70 0.35 -9.00
C LEU A 63 7.83 1.86 -8.75
N ALA A 64 7.60 2.31 -7.51
CA ALA A 64 7.74 3.72 -7.14
C ALA A 64 9.18 4.19 -7.25
N MET A 65 10.14 3.41 -6.71
CA MET A 65 11.57 3.75 -6.80
C MET A 65 12.06 3.78 -8.24
N ARG A 66 11.63 2.83 -9.06
CA ARG A 66 11.91 2.82 -10.51
C ARG A 66 11.42 4.12 -11.15
N ASP A 67 10.19 4.51 -10.89
CA ASP A 67 9.56 5.69 -11.51
C ASP A 67 10.24 6.98 -11.05
N VAL A 68 10.55 7.14 -9.76
CA VAL A 68 11.34 8.27 -9.24
C VAL A 68 12.71 8.33 -9.91
N ASN A 69 13.38 7.19 -10.01
CA ASN A 69 14.71 7.11 -10.62
C ASN A 69 14.67 7.40 -12.12
N ALA A 70 13.66 6.93 -12.83
CA ALA A 70 13.45 7.23 -14.25
C ALA A 70 13.15 8.72 -14.50
N ALA A 71 12.43 9.38 -13.58
CA ALA A 71 12.14 10.82 -13.63
C ALA A 71 13.36 11.71 -13.29
N GLY A 72 14.52 11.13 -13.05
CA GLY A 72 15.77 11.86 -12.78
C GLY A 72 16.25 11.77 -11.33
N GLY A 73 15.60 11.00 -10.47
CA GLY A 73 15.93 10.88 -9.04
C GLY A 73 15.53 12.13 -8.24
N ILE A 74 16.16 12.31 -7.09
CA ILE A 74 15.95 13.47 -6.21
C ILE A 74 16.72 14.67 -6.78
N LYS A 75 16.01 15.57 -7.44
CA LYS A 75 16.63 16.70 -8.19
C LYS A 75 17.34 17.68 -7.27
N ALA A 76 16.75 17.95 -6.09
CA ALA A 76 17.34 18.82 -5.09
C ALA A 76 18.69 18.28 -4.54
N LEU A 77 18.98 16.99 -4.74
CA LEU A 77 20.26 16.34 -4.42
C LEU A 77 21.08 16.02 -5.67
N GLY A 78 20.98 16.84 -6.72
CA GLY A 78 21.75 16.66 -7.95
C GLY A 78 21.33 15.45 -8.80
N GLY A 79 20.11 14.98 -8.64
CA GLY A 79 19.56 13.81 -9.33
C GLY A 79 19.94 12.47 -8.68
N ALA A 80 20.22 12.48 -7.38
CA ALA A 80 20.52 11.28 -6.61
C ALA A 80 19.42 10.22 -6.77
N LYS A 81 19.83 9.01 -7.09
CA LYS A 81 18.88 7.88 -7.24
C LYS A 81 18.49 7.30 -5.89
N LEU A 82 17.26 6.83 -5.76
CA LEU A 82 16.85 6.03 -4.62
C LEU A 82 17.44 4.62 -4.74
N GLU A 83 18.03 4.14 -3.67
CA GLU A 83 18.56 2.79 -3.52
C GLU A 83 17.74 2.06 -2.44
N MET A 84 17.19 0.89 -2.77
CA MET A 84 16.41 0.10 -1.83
C MET A 84 17.32 -0.70 -0.90
N VAL A 85 17.17 -0.50 0.40
CA VAL A 85 17.66 -1.42 1.43
C VAL A 85 16.45 -2.21 1.93
N PHE A 86 16.38 -3.47 1.49
CA PHE A 86 15.21 -4.31 1.79
C PHE A 86 15.39 -5.09 3.10
N GLY A 87 14.33 -5.17 3.93
CA GLY A 87 14.25 -5.95 5.15
C GLY A 87 13.01 -6.84 5.20
N ASP A 88 13.21 -8.09 5.60
CA ASP A 88 12.13 -9.06 5.82
C ASP A 88 11.74 -9.11 7.29
N ALA A 89 10.56 -8.64 7.64
CA ALA A 89 10.03 -8.72 9.00
C ALA A 89 9.64 -10.14 9.43
N ARG A 90 9.73 -11.12 8.55
CA ARG A 90 9.40 -12.54 8.84
C ARG A 90 8.04 -12.75 9.49
N SER A 91 7.08 -11.87 9.17
CA SER A 91 5.73 -11.84 9.74
C SER A 91 5.68 -11.69 11.29
N THR A 92 6.73 -11.12 11.90
CA THR A 92 6.82 -10.96 13.36
C THR A 92 7.24 -9.54 13.77
N PRO A 93 6.78 -9.03 14.93
CA PRO A 93 7.24 -7.76 15.50
C PRO A 93 8.75 -7.74 15.76
N GLU A 94 9.33 -8.85 16.23
CA GLU A 94 10.75 -9.01 16.51
C GLU A 94 11.57 -8.90 15.21
N GLY A 95 11.10 -9.55 14.14
CA GLY A 95 11.69 -9.43 12.81
C GLY A 95 11.70 -8.00 12.31
N GLY A 96 10.57 -7.28 12.47
CA GLY A 96 10.47 -5.86 12.15
C GLY A 96 11.49 -5.02 12.92
N THR A 97 11.64 -5.24 14.23
CA THR A 97 12.61 -4.54 15.07
C THR A 97 14.06 -4.80 14.62
N GLN A 98 14.43 -6.06 14.38
CA GLN A 98 15.78 -6.44 13.95
C GLN A 98 16.17 -5.82 12.59
N GLU A 99 15.24 -5.81 11.65
CA GLU A 99 15.51 -5.22 10.33
C GLU A 99 15.63 -3.68 10.41
N VAL A 100 14.90 -2.99 11.28
CA VAL A 100 15.08 -1.56 11.52
C VAL A 100 16.49 -1.26 12.06
N GLU A 101 16.99 -2.06 13.01
CA GLU A 101 18.34 -1.91 13.57
C GLU A 101 19.42 -2.12 12.49
N LYS A 102 19.25 -3.10 11.63
CA LYS A 102 20.13 -3.35 10.48
C LYS A 102 20.07 -2.20 9.46
N MET A 103 18.88 -1.78 9.05
CA MET A 103 18.70 -0.65 8.13
C MET A 103 19.34 0.64 8.67
N GLN A 104 19.22 0.89 9.98
CA GLN A 104 19.88 2.01 10.64
C GLN A 104 21.42 1.93 10.49
N ALA A 105 22.00 0.74 10.70
CA ALA A 105 23.44 0.50 10.54
C ALA A 105 23.89 0.63 9.08
N ASP A 106 23.05 0.24 8.12
CA ASP A 106 23.27 0.38 6.67
C ASP A 106 23.16 1.84 6.18
N GLY A 107 22.74 2.77 7.07
CA GLY A 107 22.70 4.21 6.80
C GLY A 107 21.49 4.63 5.96
N VAL A 108 20.32 3.98 6.10
CA VAL A 108 19.10 4.45 5.44
C VAL A 108 18.67 5.81 5.99
N VAL A 109 18.12 6.62 5.10
CA VAL A 109 17.60 7.96 5.40
C VAL A 109 16.23 7.88 6.10
N ALA A 110 15.38 6.96 5.65
CA ALA A 110 14.04 6.73 6.17
C ALA A 110 13.58 5.31 5.83
N ILE A 111 12.52 4.85 6.49
CA ILE A 111 11.88 3.55 6.23
C ILE A 111 10.45 3.74 5.74
N VAL A 112 10.01 2.92 4.80
CA VAL A 112 8.60 2.76 4.37
C VAL A 112 8.20 1.31 4.59
N GLY A 113 7.01 1.07 5.14
CA GLY A 113 6.47 -0.28 5.18
C GLY A 113 5.87 -0.72 6.52
N GLY A 114 5.99 -2.03 6.77
CA GLY A 114 5.57 -2.73 7.97
C GLY A 114 4.31 -3.57 7.80
N PHE A 115 3.43 -3.23 6.87
CA PHE A 115 2.18 -3.94 6.57
C PHE A 115 1.30 -4.21 7.79
N ALA A 116 1.65 -5.18 8.63
CA ALA A 116 0.84 -5.61 9.76
C ALA A 116 0.99 -4.68 10.97
N SER A 117 -0.13 -4.38 11.64
CA SER A 117 -0.14 -3.46 12.79
C SER A 117 0.85 -3.80 13.90
N PRO A 118 1.04 -5.07 14.35
CA PRO A 118 2.02 -5.41 15.36
C PRO A 118 3.46 -5.19 14.89
N ILE A 119 3.77 -5.46 13.61
CA ILE A 119 5.08 -5.20 13.02
C ILE A 119 5.35 -3.68 12.98
N CYS A 120 4.38 -2.89 12.47
CA CYS A 120 4.49 -1.43 12.44
C CYS A 120 4.68 -0.84 13.84
N LEU A 121 3.96 -1.36 14.84
CA LEU A 121 4.06 -0.90 16.23
C LEU A 121 5.49 -1.08 16.77
N ALA A 122 6.08 -2.25 16.56
CA ALA A 122 7.43 -2.57 17.01
C ALA A 122 8.50 -1.83 16.20
N ALA A 123 8.39 -1.85 14.88
CA ALA A 123 9.36 -1.23 13.97
C ALA A 123 9.44 0.29 14.15
N THR A 124 8.30 0.99 14.28
CA THR A 124 8.29 2.44 14.52
C THR A 124 8.87 2.80 15.89
N GLN A 125 8.69 1.96 16.91
CA GLN A 125 9.33 2.13 18.21
C GLN A 125 10.85 1.92 18.13
N ALA A 126 11.31 0.95 17.34
CA ALA A 126 12.73 0.75 17.08
C ALA A 126 13.34 1.93 16.33
N ALA A 127 12.67 2.41 15.27
CA ALA A 127 13.11 3.55 14.47
C ALA A 127 13.24 4.85 15.30
N ALA A 128 12.33 5.05 16.26
CA ALA A 128 12.34 6.23 17.12
C ALA A 128 13.61 6.34 17.99
N ARG A 129 14.26 5.22 18.33
CA ARG A 129 15.54 5.22 19.08
C ARG A 129 16.70 5.85 18.31
N TYR A 130 16.56 5.97 17.00
CA TYR A 130 17.58 6.46 16.07
C TYR A 130 17.15 7.73 15.33
N ASP A 131 16.05 8.36 15.75
CA ASP A 131 15.41 9.48 15.04
C ASP A 131 15.20 9.19 13.55
N LEU A 132 14.96 7.90 13.21
CA LEU A 132 14.83 7.43 11.85
C LEU A 132 13.38 7.64 11.36
N PRO A 133 13.14 8.51 10.35
CA PRO A 133 11.80 8.74 9.82
C PRO A 133 11.16 7.45 9.33
N TYR A 134 9.89 7.24 9.64
CA TYR A 134 9.16 6.04 9.28
C TYR A 134 7.79 6.38 8.68
N VAL A 135 7.58 6.00 7.43
CA VAL A 135 6.29 6.08 6.75
C VAL A 135 5.62 4.71 6.84
N VAL A 136 4.57 4.62 7.65
CA VAL A 136 3.75 3.41 7.75
C VAL A 136 2.84 3.36 6.53
N ASP A 137 2.91 2.25 5.80
CA ASP A 137 2.14 1.99 4.58
C ASP A 137 0.68 1.59 4.88
N VAL A 138 0.47 0.35 5.31
CA VAL A 138 -0.84 -0.30 5.49
C VAL A 138 -1.25 -0.40 6.96
N GLY A 139 -0.32 -0.44 7.90
CA GLY A 139 -0.60 -0.67 9.32
C GLY A 139 -1.69 0.24 9.91
N VAL A 140 -2.86 -0.33 10.22
CA VAL A 140 -4.08 0.43 10.51
C VAL A 140 -4.36 0.69 11.99
N SER A 141 -3.69 0.01 12.93
CA SER A 141 -3.93 0.23 14.35
C SER A 141 -3.65 1.67 14.77
N ASP A 142 -4.63 2.30 15.43
CA ASP A 142 -4.47 3.67 15.90
C ASP A 142 -3.37 3.82 16.96
N GLN A 143 -3.00 2.73 17.64
CA GLN A 143 -1.90 2.73 18.58
C GLN A 143 -0.55 3.09 17.94
N ILE A 144 -0.38 2.85 16.63
CA ILE A 144 0.87 3.14 15.90
C ILE A 144 1.23 4.63 15.99
N VAL A 145 0.26 5.52 15.84
CA VAL A 145 0.48 6.97 15.84
C VAL A 145 0.15 7.65 17.19
N LYS A 146 -0.72 7.06 18.02
CA LYS A 146 -1.14 7.65 19.31
C LYS A 146 -0.07 7.63 20.42
N ARG A 147 1.14 7.16 20.13
CA ARG A 147 2.26 7.11 21.09
C ARG A 147 3.11 8.38 21.14
N GLY A 148 2.80 9.37 20.29
CA GLY A 148 3.54 10.64 20.24
C GLY A 148 4.95 10.54 19.66
N LEU A 149 5.24 9.51 18.83
CA LEU A 149 6.51 9.37 18.13
C LEU A 149 6.62 10.41 17.02
N LYS A 150 7.56 11.33 17.12
CA LYS A 150 7.72 12.46 16.18
C LYS A 150 8.19 12.05 14.79
N ASN A 151 8.82 10.89 14.66
CA ASN A 151 9.38 10.35 13.42
C ASN A 151 8.45 9.36 12.70
N THR A 152 7.21 9.17 13.16
CA THR A 152 6.27 8.18 12.63
C THR A 152 5.11 8.85 11.90
N PHE A 153 4.92 8.47 10.63
CA PHE A 153 3.92 9.05 9.74
C PHE A 153 3.12 7.94 9.08
N ARG A 154 1.82 7.79 9.42
CA ARG A 154 0.95 6.81 8.78
C ARG A 154 0.30 7.42 7.54
N PHE A 155 0.64 6.91 6.36
CA PHE A 155 0.14 7.42 5.08
C PHE A 155 -1.33 7.08 4.86
N GLY A 156 -1.75 5.85 5.13
CA GLY A 156 -3.13 5.40 5.00
C GLY A 156 -4.04 5.82 6.17
N PRO A 157 -5.37 5.59 6.06
CA PRO A 157 -6.30 5.81 7.17
C PRO A 157 -6.08 4.77 8.28
N GLY A 158 -6.38 5.17 9.53
CA GLY A 158 -6.42 4.25 10.66
C GLY A 158 -7.72 3.46 10.74
N PHE A 159 -7.75 2.39 11.53
CA PHE A 159 -8.95 1.56 11.64
C PHE A 159 -10.15 2.33 12.24
N GLY A 160 -9.93 3.34 13.07
CA GLY A 160 -11.01 4.19 13.56
C GLY A 160 -11.75 4.90 12.43
N THR A 161 -11.03 5.53 11.50
CA THR A 161 -11.61 6.17 10.31
C THR A 161 -12.26 5.12 9.41
N CYS A 162 -11.59 3.99 9.17
CA CYS A 162 -12.13 2.93 8.31
C CYS A 162 -13.42 2.34 8.88
N ALA A 163 -13.47 2.02 10.17
CA ALA A 163 -14.68 1.50 10.81
C ALA A 163 -15.84 2.48 10.72
N THR A 164 -15.61 3.76 11.05
CA THR A 164 -16.67 4.77 10.99
C THR A 164 -17.26 4.86 9.59
N GLN A 165 -16.42 5.01 8.56
CA GLN A 165 -16.88 5.11 7.16
C GLN A 165 -17.51 3.81 6.67
N ALA A 166 -16.95 2.63 7.03
CA ALA A 166 -17.54 1.34 6.71
C ALA A 166 -18.95 1.21 7.25
N LEU A 167 -19.14 1.51 8.53
CA LEU A 167 -20.44 1.37 9.17
C LEU A 167 -21.46 2.39 8.67
N ASP A 168 -21.05 3.63 8.41
CA ASP A 168 -21.94 4.66 7.83
C ASP A 168 -22.35 4.29 6.39
N ASN A 169 -21.45 3.72 5.60
CA ASN A 169 -21.77 3.23 4.27
C ASN A 169 -22.65 1.97 4.32
N LEU A 170 -22.40 1.06 5.27
CA LEU A 170 -23.28 -0.11 5.47
C LEU A 170 -24.71 0.30 5.79
N VAL A 171 -24.92 1.32 6.64
CA VAL A 171 -26.24 1.89 6.92
C VAL A 171 -26.90 2.37 5.63
N ARG A 172 -26.18 3.16 4.81
CA ARG A 172 -26.69 3.69 3.52
C ARG A 172 -27.06 2.56 2.55
N ILE A 173 -26.20 1.53 2.43
CA ILE A 173 -26.46 0.36 1.57
C ILE A 173 -27.73 -0.38 2.05
N ASN A 174 -27.84 -0.62 3.36
CA ASN A 174 -28.97 -1.32 3.95
C ASN A 174 -30.27 -0.52 3.79
N GLU A 175 -30.25 0.78 4.01
CA GLU A 175 -31.41 1.67 3.83
C GLU A 175 -31.87 1.74 2.35
N ALA A 176 -30.93 1.88 1.42
CA ALA A 176 -31.25 1.92 0.01
C ALA A 176 -31.89 0.60 -0.51
N ALA A 177 -31.59 -0.52 0.17
CA ALA A 177 -32.18 -1.83 -0.12
C ALA A 177 -33.49 -2.12 0.66
N GLY A 178 -34.02 -1.16 1.43
CA GLY A 178 -35.21 -1.35 2.27
C GLY A 178 -34.94 -2.03 3.60
N ARG A 179 -33.71 -1.95 4.12
CA ARG A 179 -33.27 -2.50 5.41
C ARG A 179 -33.43 -4.01 5.55
N PRO A 180 -32.95 -4.83 4.59
CA PRO A 180 -33.10 -6.28 4.61
C PRO A 180 -32.31 -6.97 5.71
N THR A 181 -31.34 -6.27 6.36
CA THR A 181 -30.41 -6.84 7.32
C THR A 181 -30.42 -6.10 8.63
N LYS A 182 -30.33 -6.89 9.71
CA LYS A 182 -30.29 -6.37 11.09
C LYS A 182 -29.25 -7.09 11.95
N THR A 183 -29.03 -8.37 11.72
CA THR A 183 -28.16 -9.21 12.55
C THR A 183 -26.79 -9.42 11.93
N VAL A 184 -25.75 -9.37 12.76
CA VAL A 184 -24.34 -9.41 12.31
C VAL A 184 -23.56 -10.40 13.16
N VAL A 185 -22.66 -11.16 12.51
CA VAL A 185 -21.54 -11.85 13.15
C VAL A 185 -20.24 -11.20 12.71
N LEU A 186 -19.40 -10.81 13.68
CA LEU A 186 -18.03 -10.33 13.44
C LEU A 186 -17.08 -11.51 13.43
N VAL A 187 -16.13 -11.55 12.48
CA VAL A 187 -15.03 -12.52 12.44
C VAL A 187 -13.73 -11.74 12.30
N HIS A 188 -12.74 -12.00 13.15
CA HIS A 188 -11.51 -11.23 13.11
C HIS A 188 -10.27 -12.05 13.50
N GLU A 189 -9.09 -11.61 13.01
CA GLU A 189 -7.83 -12.13 13.54
C GLU A 189 -7.65 -11.67 15.01
N ASP A 190 -6.99 -12.49 15.81
CA ASP A 190 -6.92 -12.31 17.28
C ASP A 190 -5.81 -11.35 17.75
N GLY A 191 -5.01 -10.80 16.82
CA GLY A 191 -3.95 -9.84 17.13
C GLY A 191 -4.41 -8.39 17.19
N LEU A 192 -3.43 -7.48 17.18
CA LEU A 192 -3.63 -6.03 17.38
C LEU A 192 -4.59 -5.39 16.34
N PHE A 193 -4.52 -5.86 15.09
CA PHE A 193 -5.35 -5.36 14.00
C PHE A 193 -6.82 -5.75 14.20
N GLY A 194 -7.12 -7.04 14.15
CA GLY A 194 -8.50 -7.51 14.11
C GLY A 194 -9.22 -7.35 15.43
N SER A 195 -8.56 -7.62 16.57
CA SER A 195 -9.16 -7.43 17.91
C SER A 195 -9.50 -5.97 18.18
N GLY A 196 -8.62 -5.03 17.79
CA GLY A 196 -8.86 -3.59 17.96
C GLY A 196 -10.04 -3.10 17.13
N LEU A 197 -10.09 -3.52 15.87
CA LEU A 197 -11.18 -3.17 14.96
C LEU A 197 -12.51 -3.81 15.38
N ALA A 198 -12.51 -5.10 15.74
CA ALA A 198 -13.71 -5.81 16.19
C ALA A 198 -14.33 -5.17 17.45
N LYS A 199 -13.50 -4.80 18.44
CA LYS A 199 -13.95 -4.10 19.64
C LYS A 199 -14.64 -2.78 19.31
N LEU A 200 -14.11 -2.02 18.36
CA LEU A 200 -14.72 -0.77 17.90
C LEU A 200 -16.06 -1.05 17.22
N MET A 201 -16.11 -2.02 16.30
CA MET A 201 -17.34 -2.39 15.59
C MET A 201 -18.43 -2.92 16.53
N GLN A 202 -18.07 -3.73 17.54
CA GLN A 202 -19.02 -4.17 18.60
C GLN A 202 -19.70 -3.01 19.31
N THR A 203 -18.97 -1.91 19.51
CA THR A 203 -19.51 -0.72 20.18
C THR A 203 -20.36 0.14 19.25
N GLU A 204 -20.01 0.21 17.96
CA GLU A 204 -20.58 1.16 17.01
C GLU A 204 -21.76 0.59 16.20
N LEU A 205 -21.81 -0.72 15.95
CA LEU A 205 -22.91 -1.37 15.21
C LEU A 205 -24.28 -1.22 15.91
N PRO A 206 -24.40 -1.46 17.23
CA PRO A 206 -25.68 -1.27 17.92
C PRO A 206 -26.22 0.16 17.83
N LYS A 207 -25.36 1.17 17.86
CA LYS A 207 -25.75 2.58 17.71
C LYS A 207 -26.33 2.89 16.31
N ARG A 208 -26.06 2.02 15.33
CA ARG A 208 -26.52 2.12 13.93
C ARG A 208 -27.65 1.14 13.61
N GLY A 209 -28.23 0.50 14.63
CA GLY A 209 -29.39 -0.40 14.49
C GLY A 209 -29.07 -1.83 14.07
N PHE A 210 -27.81 -2.29 14.22
CA PHE A 210 -27.42 -3.67 13.97
C PHE A 210 -27.21 -4.42 15.28
N ASP A 211 -27.75 -5.64 15.37
CA ASP A 211 -27.56 -6.54 16.50
C ASP A 211 -26.34 -7.44 16.26
N VAL A 212 -25.29 -7.29 17.05
CA VAL A 212 -24.12 -8.17 17.00
C VAL A 212 -24.42 -9.47 17.74
N LEU A 213 -24.67 -10.55 17.01
CA LEU A 213 -25.02 -11.86 17.58
C LEU A 213 -23.82 -12.57 18.19
N GLU A 214 -22.64 -12.40 17.58
CA GLU A 214 -21.39 -13.01 18.05
C GLU A 214 -20.18 -12.28 17.47
N THR A 215 -19.05 -12.38 18.18
CA THR A 215 -17.73 -11.96 17.72
C THR A 215 -16.77 -13.13 17.86
N ILE A 216 -16.24 -13.60 16.73
CA ILE A 216 -15.47 -14.82 16.62
C ILE A 216 -14.03 -14.43 16.26
N ALA A 217 -13.10 -14.75 17.15
CA ALA A 217 -11.66 -14.57 16.89
C ALA A 217 -11.05 -15.83 16.28
N HIS A 218 -10.03 -15.66 15.45
CA HIS A 218 -9.19 -16.73 14.93
C HIS A 218 -7.71 -16.33 14.93
N PRO A 219 -6.77 -17.27 15.13
CA PRO A 219 -5.34 -16.96 15.03
C PRO A 219 -4.89 -16.75 13.58
N THR A 220 -3.71 -16.14 13.44
CA THR A 220 -2.95 -16.05 12.19
C THR A 220 -1.54 -16.60 12.39
N PRO A 221 -1.12 -17.65 11.63
CA PRO A 221 -1.94 -18.36 10.63
C PRO A 221 -2.95 -19.33 11.25
N THR A 222 -4.06 -19.59 10.56
CA THR A 222 -4.92 -20.73 10.84
C THR A 222 -5.06 -21.62 9.60
N ARG A 223 -5.29 -22.93 9.82
CA ARG A 223 -5.42 -23.92 8.75
C ARG A 223 -6.82 -24.47 8.60
N ASP A 224 -7.71 -24.15 9.53
CA ASP A 224 -9.07 -24.65 9.57
C ASP A 224 -10.04 -23.57 10.10
N MET A 225 -11.08 -23.28 9.32
CA MET A 225 -12.16 -22.36 9.65
C MET A 225 -13.50 -23.07 9.89
N SER A 226 -13.50 -24.41 10.00
CA SER A 226 -14.72 -25.20 10.15
C SER A 226 -15.51 -24.81 11.40
N ASN A 227 -14.83 -24.62 12.53
CA ASN A 227 -15.49 -24.20 13.78
C ASN A 227 -16.05 -22.78 13.69
N VAL A 228 -15.34 -21.84 13.04
CA VAL A 228 -15.81 -20.48 12.78
C VAL A 228 -17.06 -20.53 11.91
N ALA A 229 -17.03 -21.29 10.84
CA ALA A 229 -18.18 -21.47 9.95
C ALA A 229 -19.39 -22.11 10.66
N LEU A 230 -19.18 -23.10 11.53
CA LEU A 230 -20.24 -23.72 12.35
C LEU A 230 -20.88 -22.70 13.31
N GLN A 231 -20.10 -21.85 13.97
CA GLN A 231 -20.60 -20.78 14.84
C GLN A 231 -21.43 -19.77 14.05
N ILE A 232 -20.95 -19.33 12.86
CA ILE A 232 -21.72 -18.47 11.95
C ILE A 232 -23.06 -19.12 11.58
N ARG A 233 -23.04 -20.42 11.21
CA ARG A 233 -24.25 -21.17 10.86
C ARG A 233 -25.23 -21.21 12.02
N ALA A 234 -24.76 -21.51 13.23
CA ALA A 234 -25.60 -21.60 14.43
C ALA A 234 -26.32 -20.28 14.75
N LYS A 235 -25.70 -19.15 14.46
CA LYS A 235 -26.29 -17.82 14.66
C LYS A 235 -27.18 -17.36 13.49
N SER A 236 -27.00 -17.93 12.30
CA SER A 236 -27.76 -17.55 11.11
C SER A 236 -27.87 -16.03 10.90
N PRO A 237 -26.75 -15.27 10.88
CA PRO A 237 -26.78 -13.82 10.78
C PRO A 237 -27.23 -13.38 9.38
N ASP A 238 -27.81 -12.17 9.31
CA ASP A 238 -28.05 -11.51 8.02
C ASP A 238 -26.73 -11.15 7.32
N LEU A 239 -25.73 -10.69 8.10
CA LEU A 239 -24.42 -10.27 7.61
C LEU A 239 -23.27 -10.96 8.35
N VAL A 240 -22.21 -11.25 7.62
CA VAL A 240 -20.89 -11.58 8.19
C VAL A 240 -19.95 -10.42 7.89
N ILE A 241 -19.28 -9.90 8.91
CA ILE A 241 -18.27 -8.83 8.80
C ILE A 241 -16.89 -9.39 9.15
N PRO A 242 -16.08 -9.83 8.17
CA PRO A 242 -14.75 -10.34 8.41
C PRO A 242 -13.69 -9.22 8.37
N SER A 243 -12.70 -9.33 9.28
CA SER A 243 -11.49 -8.52 9.35
C SER A 243 -10.29 -9.45 9.54
N SER A 244 -9.81 -10.02 8.45
CA SER A 244 -8.81 -11.09 8.42
C SER A 244 -7.75 -10.82 7.37
N TYR A 245 -6.56 -11.40 7.51
CA TYR A 245 -5.56 -11.37 6.45
C TYR A 245 -5.96 -12.26 5.27
N TYR A 246 -5.16 -12.24 4.20
CA TYR A 246 -5.50 -12.90 2.93
C TYR A 246 -5.83 -14.39 3.11
N GLY A 247 -4.92 -15.15 3.73
CA GLY A 247 -5.06 -16.61 3.82
C GLY A 247 -6.30 -17.05 4.60
N GLU A 248 -6.54 -16.43 5.73
CA GLU A 248 -7.65 -16.74 6.63
C GLU A 248 -9.01 -16.40 6.01
N PHE A 249 -9.11 -15.25 5.33
CA PHE A 249 -10.37 -14.91 4.68
C PHE A 249 -10.68 -15.81 3.49
N VAL A 250 -9.68 -16.14 2.67
CA VAL A 250 -9.87 -17.12 1.59
C VAL A 250 -10.36 -18.46 2.15
N LEU A 251 -9.74 -18.92 3.24
CA LEU A 251 -10.14 -20.17 3.89
C LEU A 251 -11.57 -20.08 4.45
N LEU A 252 -11.92 -18.99 5.15
CA LEU A 252 -13.27 -18.75 5.68
C LEU A 252 -14.31 -18.75 4.56
N SER A 253 -14.10 -17.97 3.51
CA SER A 253 -15.04 -17.83 2.39
C SER A 253 -15.30 -19.15 1.70
N ARG A 254 -14.26 -19.94 1.44
CA ARG A 254 -14.36 -21.28 0.85
C ARG A 254 -15.09 -22.26 1.78
N THR A 255 -14.79 -22.21 3.10
CA THR A 255 -15.45 -23.06 4.10
C THR A 255 -16.96 -22.74 4.18
N MET A 256 -17.31 -21.45 4.18
CA MET A 256 -18.71 -21.02 4.14
C MET A 256 -19.41 -21.53 2.87
N GLN A 257 -18.77 -21.38 1.72
CA GLN A 257 -19.30 -21.87 0.43
C GLN A 257 -19.53 -23.39 0.45
N GLN A 258 -18.51 -24.18 0.85
CA GLN A 258 -18.60 -25.64 0.95
C GLN A 258 -19.71 -26.10 1.91
N GLN A 259 -19.87 -25.37 3.00
CA GLN A 259 -20.90 -25.64 4.00
C GLN A 259 -22.26 -25.01 3.66
N ARG A 260 -22.40 -24.33 2.50
CA ARG A 260 -23.62 -23.66 2.04
C ARG A 260 -24.14 -22.63 3.05
N ILE A 261 -23.25 -21.92 3.72
CA ILE A 261 -23.59 -20.79 4.60
C ILE A 261 -23.71 -19.55 3.71
N ARG A 262 -24.91 -19.02 3.56
CA ARG A 262 -25.23 -17.92 2.65
C ARG A 262 -25.93 -16.79 3.42
N PRO A 263 -25.18 -15.87 4.05
CA PRO A 263 -25.76 -14.65 4.59
C PRO A 263 -26.28 -13.76 3.46
N LYS A 264 -27.11 -12.77 3.76
CA LYS A 264 -27.58 -11.77 2.79
C LYS A 264 -26.45 -10.89 2.24
N GLY A 265 -25.27 -10.92 2.89
CA GLY A 265 -24.05 -10.29 2.43
C GLY A 265 -22.83 -10.61 3.29
N ILE A 266 -21.66 -10.53 2.66
CA ILE A 266 -20.37 -10.46 3.36
C ILE A 266 -19.88 -9.03 3.17
N TYR A 267 -19.76 -8.30 4.27
CA TYR A 267 -19.29 -6.90 4.29
C TYR A 267 -17.98 -6.82 5.05
N ALA A 268 -16.88 -7.01 4.37
CA ALA A 268 -15.56 -6.97 4.95
C ALA A 268 -15.12 -5.55 5.33
N VAL A 269 -14.26 -5.44 6.34
CA VAL A 269 -13.61 -4.18 6.72
C VAL A 269 -12.12 -4.43 6.87
N LEU A 270 -11.31 -3.73 6.07
CA LEU A 270 -9.86 -3.86 6.03
C LEU A 270 -9.41 -5.31 5.81
N ASN A 271 -10.04 -5.99 4.87
CA ASN A 271 -9.80 -7.41 4.63
C ASN A 271 -8.67 -7.64 3.63
N GLY A 272 -7.81 -8.62 3.89
CA GLY A 272 -6.65 -8.90 3.04
C GLY A 272 -6.99 -9.48 1.66
N ALA A 273 -8.14 -10.13 1.50
CA ALA A 273 -8.50 -10.80 0.25
C ALA A 273 -9.64 -10.13 -0.54
N ALA A 274 -10.59 -9.49 0.14
CA ALA A 274 -11.78 -8.93 -0.52
C ALA A 274 -11.41 -7.82 -1.54
N SER A 275 -10.38 -7.02 -1.27
CA SER A 275 -9.82 -6.02 -2.19
C SER A 275 -8.55 -6.53 -2.89
N ASN A 276 -8.63 -7.74 -3.50
CA ASN A 276 -7.48 -8.43 -4.09
C ASN A 276 -7.90 -9.28 -5.30
N PHE A 277 -7.34 -8.97 -6.47
CA PHE A 277 -7.68 -9.67 -7.71
C PHE A 277 -7.29 -11.15 -7.71
N ARG A 278 -6.33 -11.56 -6.89
CA ARG A 278 -5.99 -12.98 -6.75
C ARG A 278 -7.17 -13.78 -6.20
N PHE A 279 -7.82 -13.28 -5.14
CA PHE A 279 -9.00 -13.93 -4.57
C PHE A 279 -10.13 -14.05 -5.60
N LEU A 280 -10.41 -12.97 -6.31
CA LEU A 280 -11.41 -12.98 -7.37
C LEU A 280 -11.09 -13.97 -8.50
N LYS A 281 -9.84 -14.08 -8.93
CA LYS A 281 -9.44 -14.96 -10.04
C LYS A 281 -9.36 -16.42 -9.65
N GLU A 282 -8.84 -16.71 -8.44
CA GLU A 282 -8.68 -18.10 -7.97
C GLU A 282 -9.99 -18.67 -7.40
N PHE A 283 -10.86 -17.83 -6.81
CA PHE A 283 -12.09 -18.26 -6.12
C PHE A 283 -13.30 -17.39 -6.52
N PRO A 284 -13.67 -17.32 -7.81
CA PRO A 284 -14.68 -16.37 -8.31
C PRO A 284 -16.06 -16.53 -7.66
N GLU A 285 -16.48 -17.75 -7.33
CA GLU A 285 -17.75 -17.98 -6.66
C GLU A 285 -17.74 -17.47 -5.20
N ALA A 286 -16.66 -17.75 -4.46
CA ALA A 286 -16.51 -17.31 -3.07
C ALA A 286 -16.32 -15.79 -2.96
N ALA A 287 -15.76 -15.15 -4.01
CA ALA A 287 -15.53 -13.72 -4.07
C ALA A 287 -16.78 -12.94 -4.54
N SER A 288 -17.73 -13.59 -5.22
CA SER A 288 -18.86 -12.92 -5.85
C SER A 288 -19.68 -12.12 -4.84
N TYR A 289 -19.90 -10.84 -5.17
CA TYR A 289 -20.62 -9.84 -4.37
C TYR A 289 -20.03 -9.54 -2.96
N VAL A 290 -18.86 -10.06 -2.61
CA VAL A 290 -18.18 -9.65 -1.38
C VAL A 290 -17.89 -8.15 -1.45
N MET A 291 -18.28 -7.42 -0.40
CA MET A 291 -17.97 -6.01 -0.21
C MET A 291 -16.76 -5.87 0.73
N ASP A 292 -15.99 -4.80 0.54
CA ASP A 292 -14.89 -4.45 1.46
C ASP A 292 -14.77 -2.93 1.62
N CYS A 293 -14.61 -2.47 2.84
CA CYS A 293 -14.18 -1.09 3.10
C CYS A 293 -12.69 -1.10 3.40
N ASN A 294 -11.87 -0.64 2.46
CA ASN A 294 -10.42 -0.80 2.52
C ASN A 294 -9.67 0.32 1.79
N HIS A 295 -8.36 0.27 1.84
CA HIS A 295 -7.49 1.02 0.94
C HIS A 295 -7.73 0.61 -0.51
N TRP A 296 -7.72 1.57 -1.41
CA TRP A 296 -7.81 1.31 -2.84
C TRP A 296 -7.20 2.46 -3.63
N HIS A 297 -6.86 2.23 -4.89
CA HIS A 297 -6.42 3.28 -5.80
C HIS A 297 -7.60 4.15 -6.26
N ASP A 298 -7.29 5.35 -6.75
CA ASP A 298 -8.29 6.20 -7.40
C ASP A 298 -8.51 5.72 -8.86
N PRO A 299 -9.68 5.18 -9.20
CA PRO A 299 -9.95 4.70 -10.56
C PRO A 299 -10.00 5.83 -11.60
N ARG A 300 -10.07 7.09 -11.18
CA ARG A 300 -10.07 8.26 -12.07
C ARG A 300 -8.67 8.73 -12.44
N LYS A 301 -7.63 8.31 -11.69
CA LYS A 301 -6.23 8.70 -11.92
C LYS A 301 -5.61 7.82 -13.02
N PRO A 302 -5.25 8.38 -14.21
CA PRO A 302 -4.68 7.59 -15.31
C PRO A 302 -3.42 6.81 -14.91
N LYS A 303 -2.61 7.38 -14.02
CA LYS A 303 -1.39 6.72 -13.50
C LYS A 303 -1.74 5.44 -12.71
N ALA A 304 -2.82 5.45 -11.92
CA ALA A 304 -3.27 4.27 -11.18
C ALA A 304 -3.67 3.13 -12.12
N LEU A 305 -4.44 3.47 -13.17
CA LEU A 305 -4.89 2.49 -14.18
C LEU A 305 -3.73 1.95 -15.01
N ALA A 306 -2.77 2.82 -15.38
CA ALA A 306 -1.58 2.40 -16.12
C ALA A 306 -0.70 1.45 -15.29
N LEU A 307 -0.52 1.76 -14.00
CA LEU A 307 0.26 0.93 -13.08
C LEU A 307 -0.41 -0.43 -12.85
N ARG A 308 -1.74 -0.45 -12.67
CA ARG A 308 -2.51 -1.71 -12.58
C ARG A 308 -2.29 -2.57 -13.81
N LYS A 309 -2.45 -2.00 -15.01
CA LYS A 309 -2.24 -2.72 -16.27
C LYS A 309 -0.82 -3.27 -16.39
N GLU A 310 0.18 -2.51 -15.96
CA GLU A 310 1.59 -2.94 -15.96
C GLU A 310 1.81 -4.14 -15.02
N VAL A 311 1.28 -4.06 -13.80
CA VAL A 311 1.37 -5.14 -12.80
C VAL A 311 0.72 -6.42 -13.31
N GLU A 312 -0.48 -6.31 -13.88
CA GLU A 312 -1.23 -7.45 -14.44
C GLU A 312 -0.51 -8.05 -15.66
N ALA A 313 0.05 -7.21 -16.53
CA ALA A 313 0.84 -7.66 -17.68
C ALA A 313 2.15 -8.37 -17.27
N GLY A 314 2.72 -8.00 -16.13
CA GLY A 314 3.86 -8.68 -15.50
C GLY A 314 3.53 -10.01 -14.81
N GLY A 315 2.27 -10.46 -14.88
CA GLY A 315 1.82 -11.72 -14.27
C GLY A 315 1.51 -11.63 -12.76
N ASN A 316 1.47 -10.43 -12.20
CA ASN A 316 1.07 -10.21 -10.81
C ASN A 316 -0.42 -9.85 -10.71
N PHE A 317 -0.98 -10.00 -9.51
CA PHE A 317 -2.34 -9.57 -9.22
C PHE A 317 -2.34 -8.15 -8.65
N TRP A 318 -3.29 -7.31 -9.10
CA TRP A 318 -3.51 -6.03 -8.47
C TRP A 318 -4.17 -6.21 -7.11
N THR A 319 -3.61 -5.54 -6.09
CA THR A 319 -4.07 -5.60 -4.70
C THR A 319 -4.02 -4.20 -4.10
N TYR A 320 -4.68 -3.98 -2.97
CA TYR A 320 -4.62 -2.71 -2.24
C TYR A 320 -3.20 -2.37 -1.72
N ASN A 321 -2.34 -3.37 -1.51
CA ASN A 321 -0.96 -3.18 -1.03
C ASN A 321 -0.09 -2.42 -2.03
N ILE A 322 -0.26 -2.68 -3.33
CA ILE A 322 0.58 -2.11 -4.37
C ILE A 322 0.43 -0.58 -4.44
N PRO A 323 -0.77 0.00 -4.63
CA PRO A 323 -0.94 1.46 -4.68
C PRO A 323 -0.58 2.15 -3.36
N MET A 324 -0.78 1.50 -2.22
CA MET A 324 -0.40 2.04 -0.91
C MET A 324 1.11 2.21 -0.80
N ASN A 325 1.87 1.14 -1.05
CA ASN A 325 3.34 1.18 -0.97
C ASN A 325 3.94 2.08 -2.04
N TYR A 326 3.42 2.03 -3.27
CA TYR A 326 3.80 2.93 -4.34
C TYR A 326 3.67 4.40 -3.91
N SER A 327 2.52 4.76 -3.36
CA SER A 327 2.23 6.13 -2.93
C SER A 327 3.03 6.56 -1.70
N ALA A 328 3.26 5.66 -0.75
CA ALA A 328 4.07 5.93 0.44
C ALA A 328 5.54 6.21 0.11
N VAL A 329 6.11 5.50 -0.87
CA VAL A 329 7.47 5.77 -1.37
C VAL A 329 7.53 7.11 -2.11
N LEU A 330 6.51 7.45 -2.92
CA LEU A 330 6.45 8.76 -3.59
C LEU A 330 6.35 9.91 -2.57
N LEU A 331 5.57 9.74 -1.51
CA LEU A 331 5.51 10.71 -0.40
C LEU A 331 6.88 10.91 0.24
N LEU A 332 7.62 9.84 0.51
CA LEU A 332 8.96 9.95 1.07
C LEU A 332 9.93 10.64 0.08
N ALA A 333 9.87 10.31 -1.19
CA ALA A 333 10.69 10.96 -2.22
C ALA A 333 10.41 12.48 -2.30
N ASP A 334 9.13 12.89 -2.25
CA ASP A 334 8.73 14.30 -2.15
C ASP A 334 9.28 14.97 -0.88
N ALA A 335 9.22 14.30 0.25
CA ALA A 335 9.76 14.84 1.50
C ALA A 335 11.27 15.05 1.43
N ILE A 336 12.03 14.12 0.85
CA ILE A 336 13.49 14.24 0.66
C ILE A 336 13.79 15.38 -0.35
N GLU A 337 13.00 15.50 -1.42
CA GLU A 337 13.12 16.59 -2.40
C GLU A 337 12.92 17.97 -1.73
N ARG A 338 11.88 18.12 -0.90
CA ARG A 338 11.59 19.36 -0.16
C ARG A 338 12.61 19.65 0.95
N ALA A 339 13.09 18.63 1.63
CA ALA A 339 14.14 18.74 2.65
C ALA A 339 15.49 19.18 2.04
N LYS A 340 15.72 18.94 0.75
CA LYS A 340 16.99 19.15 0.04
C LYS A 340 18.19 18.53 0.80
N SER A 341 17.95 17.44 1.50
CA SER A 341 18.89 16.83 2.44
C SER A 341 18.54 15.37 2.71
N THR A 342 19.55 14.58 3.05
CA THR A 342 19.39 13.24 3.62
C THR A 342 19.46 13.22 5.15
N ASP A 343 19.54 14.37 5.78
CA ASP A 343 19.48 14.51 7.23
C ASP A 343 18.09 14.08 7.75
N ARG A 344 18.07 13.17 8.72
CA ARG A 344 16.84 12.56 9.24
C ARG A 344 15.88 13.56 9.86
N ALA A 345 16.40 14.56 10.58
CA ALA A 345 15.59 15.58 11.22
C ALA A 345 14.88 16.46 10.16
N LYS A 346 15.60 16.86 9.11
CA LYS A 346 15.01 17.63 7.99
C LYS A 346 13.99 16.84 7.21
N VAL A 347 14.22 15.54 6.98
CA VAL A 347 13.25 14.65 6.31
C VAL A 347 12.01 14.48 7.19
N THR A 348 12.17 14.33 8.51
CA THR A 348 11.05 14.27 9.47
C THR A 348 10.21 15.55 9.43
N GLU A 349 10.84 16.73 9.44
CA GLU A 349 10.16 18.02 9.33
C GLU A 349 9.42 18.16 7.99
N ALA A 350 10.05 17.74 6.89
CA ALA A 350 9.43 17.72 5.57
C ALA A 350 8.23 16.77 5.50
N LEU A 351 8.28 15.60 6.14
CA LEU A 351 7.12 14.71 6.25
C LEU A 351 6.02 15.35 7.09
N ALA A 352 6.34 15.89 8.27
CA ALA A 352 5.36 16.51 9.15
C ALA A 352 4.59 17.66 8.49
N SER A 353 5.26 18.44 7.63
CA SER A 353 4.67 19.56 6.88
C SER A 353 4.19 19.18 5.46
N SER A 354 3.96 17.88 5.20
CA SER A 354 3.61 17.42 3.85
C SER A 354 2.24 17.92 3.39
N THR A 355 2.22 18.37 2.12
CA THR A 355 1.02 18.65 1.33
C THR A 355 1.06 17.87 0.00
N PHE A 356 1.72 16.72 0.01
CA PHE A 356 1.91 15.90 -1.18
C PHE A 356 0.59 15.37 -1.74
N ASP A 357 0.35 15.58 -3.04
CA ASP A 357 -0.84 15.14 -3.78
C ASP A 357 -0.49 14.28 -5.01
N GLY A 358 0.79 13.94 -5.18
CA GLY A 358 1.27 13.12 -6.31
C GLY A 358 0.98 11.62 -6.18
N HIS A 359 0.24 11.21 -5.17
CA HIS A 359 -0.14 9.81 -4.94
C HIS A 359 -1.30 9.35 -5.84
N ILE A 360 -1.46 8.03 -5.97
CA ILE A 360 -2.53 7.42 -6.78
C ILE A 360 -3.75 6.98 -5.94
N MET A 361 -3.82 7.42 -4.69
CA MET A 361 -4.92 7.10 -3.78
C MET A 361 -6.10 8.06 -3.97
N PRO A 362 -7.34 7.66 -3.59
CA PRO A 362 -8.56 8.42 -3.82
C PRO A 362 -8.83 9.47 -2.73
N TYR A 363 -7.82 10.18 -2.32
CA TYR A 363 -7.94 11.28 -1.36
C TYR A 363 -7.03 12.45 -1.74
N GLY A 364 -7.24 13.59 -1.10
CA GLY A 364 -6.52 14.82 -1.37
C GLY A 364 -5.09 14.84 -0.81
N PRO A 365 -4.47 16.02 -0.81
CA PRO A 365 -3.10 16.19 -0.34
C PRO A 365 -2.88 15.62 1.06
N THR A 366 -1.70 15.04 1.29
CA THR A 366 -1.33 14.56 2.62
C THR A 366 -1.31 15.73 3.62
N ARG A 367 -1.85 15.47 4.81
CA ARG A 367 -1.79 16.40 5.94
C ARG A 367 -1.65 15.60 7.22
N PHE A 368 -0.47 15.66 7.81
CA PHE A 368 -0.22 14.91 9.04
C PHE A 368 -0.67 15.70 10.28
N VAL A 369 -1.49 15.05 11.10
CA VAL A 369 -1.89 15.51 12.42
C VAL A 369 -1.49 14.39 13.40
N GLU A 370 -0.59 14.68 14.31
CA GLU A 370 -0.05 13.67 15.25
C GLU A 370 0.44 12.39 14.55
N GLY A 371 1.10 12.53 13.40
CA GLY A 371 1.60 11.42 12.60
C GLY A 371 0.55 10.68 11.75
N GLN A 372 -0.74 11.03 11.87
CA GLN A 372 -1.81 10.50 11.03
C GLN A 372 -2.06 11.37 9.81
N ASN A 373 -2.08 10.80 8.61
CA ASN A 373 -2.58 11.52 7.44
C ASN A 373 -4.11 11.73 7.58
N ALA A 374 -4.49 12.95 7.95
CA ALA A 374 -5.88 13.33 8.16
C ALA A 374 -6.70 13.42 6.85
N GLY A 375 -6.03 13.46 5.68
CA GLY A 375 -6.68 13.42 4.37
C GLY A 375 -7.01 12.01 3.89
N ALA A 376 -6.45 10.98 4.53
CA ALA A 376 -6.62 9.60 4.09
C ALA A 376 -8.00 9.04 4.46
N ALA A 377 -8.62 8.35 3.51
CA ALA A 377 -9.93 7.72 3.69
C ALA A 377 -9.97 6.37 2.95
N PRO A 378 -10.72 5.37 3.46
CA PRO A 378 -10.97 4.14 2.73
C PRO A 378 -12.01 4.36 1.64
N VAL A 379 -12.14 3.38 0.74
CA VAL A 379 -13.28 3.26 -0.17
C VAL A 379 -14.03 1.96 0.11
N ASN A 380 -15.30 1.89 -0.28
CA ASN A 380 -16.00 0.62 -0.35
C ASN A 380 -15.92 0.08 -1.77
N THR A 381 -15.53 -1.17 -1.86
CA THR A 381 -15.52 -1.96 -3.09
C THR A 381 -16.56 -3.08 -3.01
N GLN A 382 -16.93 -3.62 -4.15
CA GLN A 382 -17.70 -4.86 -4.29
C GLN A 382 -17.25 -5.64 -5.51
N VAL A 383 -17.15 -6.94 -5.38
CA VAL A 383 -16.89 -7.83 -6.52
C VAL A 383 -18.15 -7.94 -7.35
N GLN A 384 -18.12 -7.46 -8.60
CA GLN A 384 -19.24 -7.48 -9.53
C GLN A 384 -18.76 -7.81 -10.96
N GLY A 385 -19.42 -8.75 -11.63
CA GLY A 385 -19.13 -9.06 -13.02
C GLY A 385 -17.68 -9.48 -13.32
N GLY A 386 -16.99 -10.09 -12.35
CA GLY A 386 -15.60 -10.52 -12.51
C GLY A 386 -14.56 -9.39 -12.33
N ASP A 387 -14.95 -8.26 -11.73
CA ASP A 387 -14.08 -7.13 -11.41
C ASP A 387 -14.35 -6.63 -9.98
N ILE A 388 -13.43 -5.86 -9.41
CA ILE A 388 -13.58 -5.18 -8.13
C ILE A 388 -13.97 -3.74 -8.42
N LYS A 389 -15.22 -3.39 -8.12
CA LYS A 389 -15.83 -2.09 -8.37
C LYS A 389 -15.86 -1.24 -7.11
N VAL A 390 -15.55 0.05 -7.25
CA VAL A 390 -15.76 1.02 -6.18
C VAL A 390 -17.26 1.35 -6.13
N ILE A 391 -17.87 1.23 -4.95
CA ILE A 391 -19.29 1.52 -4.72
C ILE A 391 -19.51 2.73 -3.81
N PHE A 392 -18.50 3.13 -3.03
CA PHE A 392 -18.46 4.36 -2.23
C PHE A 392 -17.02 4.88 -2.09
N PRO A 393 -16.83 6.21 -1.93
CA PRO A 393 -17.84 7.27 -1.98
C PRO A 393 -18.43 7.46 -3.39
N ALA A 394 -19.59 8.11 -3.48
CA ALA A 394 -20.32 8.30 -4.75
C ALA A 394 -19.48 8.99 -5.84
N ASP A 395 -18.62 9.94 -5.46
CA ASP A 395 -17.76 10.69 -6.39
C ASP A 395 -16.70 9.82 -7.09
N PHE A 396 -16.41 8.65 -6.55
CA PHE A 396 -15.42 7.68 -7.05
C PHE A 396 -16.07 6.40 -7.54
N ALA A 397 -17.37 6.21 -7.28
CA ALA A 397 -18.08 4.98 -7.58
C ALA A 397 -18.17 4.74 -9.09
N ASP A 398 -17.81 3.53 -9.50
CA ASP A 398 -17.96 3.02 -10.85
C ASP A 398 -19.06 1.95 -10.96
N ALA A 399 -19.71 1.60 -9.82
CA ALA A 399 -20.88 0.75 -9.74
C ALA A 399 -21.79 1.10 -8.57
N LYS A 400 -23.05 0.66 -8.64
CA LYS A 400 -23.98 0.69 -7.49
C LYS A 400 -23.84 -0.59 -6.66
N PRO A 401 -24.06 -0.54 -5.34
CA PRO A 401 -24.10 -1.74 -4.52
C PRO A 401 -25.18 -2.72 -5.00
N VAL A 402 -24.84 -3.99 -5.06
CA VAL A 402 -25.80 -5.10 -5.24
C VAL A 402 -26.03 -5.70 -3.85
N PHE A 403 -27.21 -5.39 -3.26
CA PHE A 403 -27.52 -5.78 -1.90
C PHE A 403 -29.05 -5.87 -1.66
N PRO A 404 -29.58 -6.92 -0.98
CA PRO A 404 -28.83 -8.13 -0.59
C PRO A 404 -28.23 -8.85 -1.77
N VAL A 405 -27.25 -9.75 -1.52
CA VAL A 405 -26.65 -10.51 -2.62
C VAL A 405 -27.68 -11.46 -3.24
N PRO A 406 -27.61 -11.73 -4.55
CA PRO A 406 -28.48 -12.69 -5.21
C PRO A 406 -28.38 -14.08 -4.57
N ALA A 407 -29.52 -14.80 -4.47
CA ALA A 407 -29.65 -16.11 -3.85
C ALA A 407 -28.88 -17.20 -4.58
#